data_e9ee61cf5f3636b3edf0fc465eb6a5c0
#
_entry.id   e9ee61cf5f3636b3edf0fc465eb6a5c0
#
_cell.length_a   1.000
_cell.length_b   1.000
_cell.length_c   1.000
_cell.angle_alpha   90.00
_cell.angle_beta   90.00
_cell.angle_gamma   90.00
#
_symmetry.space_group_name_H-M   'P 1'
#
loop_
_entity.id
_entity.type
_entity.pdbx_description
1 polymer ?
#
loop_
_entity_poly.entity_id
_entity_poly.type
_entity_poly.pdbx_seq_one_letter_code
_entity_poly.pdbx_strand_id
1 'polypeptide(L)'
;MEVLPKIELGDFKDLKLDRLTAEVAESEIDEAVGRIADQNKPFAPKGEGADAKLGDRVTISFAGTIDGVAFEGGTGDDVPVVIGSQSFIPGFEEQLAGIKAGESRTIKAPFPENYAKADLAGKVASFEVTAKSVEAPGEVAVDDAFAKQLGLESIAKLREAVKGRITQEHAGASRAKLKRQLLDALDERHKFELPPTLVDQEFQNVWQTVENDLKQQGRTFQDEGTTEDEAKAEYRKIAERRVRLGLVIAEIGDKNQIKVTEEEVQRAVVDRARQFPGQEQQVWEFYRNNPNALAGLRAPIYEEKVVDFLVELAKVTEKKVSREELYKQDDEDGLGEKAPA
;
A
#
# COMPACT_ATOMS: atom_id res chain seq x y z
N MET A 1 36.07 -8.69 18.89
CA MET A 1 35.78 -9.23 17.55
C MET A 1 34.58 -10.10 17.72
N GLU A 2 33.40 -9.69 17.23
CA GLU A 2 32.23 -10.53 17.31
C GLU A 2 32.34 -11.65 16.26
N VAL A 3 32.01 -12.86 16.65
CA VAL A 3 32.01 -14.03 15.77
C VAL A 3 30.56 -14.41 15.52
N LEU A 4 30.22 -14.69 14.28
CA LEU A 4 28.87 -15.18 13.95
C LEU A 4 28.60 -16.49 14.69
N PRO A 5 27.41 -16.65 15.27
CA PRO A 5 27.06 -17.86 15.99
C PRO A 5 27.03 -19.06 15.05
N LYS A 6 27.42 -20.21 15.56
CA LYS A 6 27.23 -21.48 14.83
C LYS A 6 25.76 -21.89 14.95
N ILE A 7 25.06 -21.91 13.81
CA ILE A 7 23.65 -22.26 13.77
C ILE A 7 23.50 -23.74 13.41
N GLU A 8 22.86 -24.49 14.28
CA GLU A 8 22.53 -25.90 14.03
C GLU A 8 21.16 -25.99 13.38
N LEU A 9 21.14 -26.27 12.08
CA LEU A 9 19.91 -26.46 11.34
C LEU A 9 19.31 -27.85 11.64
N GLY A 10 18.07 -27.87 12.08
CA GLY A 10 17.28 -29.11 12.27
C GLY A 10 16.78 -29.69 10.94
N ASP A 11 15.97 -30.76 11.02
CA ASP A 11 15.24 -31.28 9.87
C ASP A 11 13.96 -30.46 9.64
N PHE A 12 13.80 -29.90 8.44
CA PHE A 12 12.63 -29.10 8.09
C PHE A 12 11.44 -29.93 7.57
N LYS A 13 11.61 -31.23 7.32
CA LYS A 13 10.55 -32.14 6.85
C LYS A 13 9.47 -32.41 7.87
N ASP A 14 9.72 -32.10 9.12
CA ASP A 14 8.76 -32.25 10.22
C ASP A 14 7.95 -30.97 10.50
N LEU A 15 8.29 -29.86 9.82
CA LEU A 15 7.50 -28.64 9.87
C LEU A 15 6.10 -28.89 9.35
N LYS A 16 5.10 -28.49 10.13
CA LYS A 16 3.68 -28.56 9.76
C LYS A 16 3.19 -27.14 9.55
N LEU A 17 2.72 -26.87 8.34
CA LEU A 17 2.23 -25.55 7.94
C LEU A 17 0.83 -25.68 7.36
N ASP A 18 -0.02 -24.72 7.64
CA ASP A 18 -1.38 -24.65 7.11
C ASP A 18 -1.46 -23.60 6.02
N ARG A 19 -1.73 -24.04 4.79
CA ARG A 19 -2.03 -23.13 3.68
C ARG A 19 -3.52 -22.82 3.71
N LEU A 20 -3.86 -21.59 4.13
CA LEU A 20 -5.24 -21.13 4.12
C LEU A 20 -5.67 -20.79 2.71
N THR A 21 -6.81 -21.32 2.26
CA THR A 21 -7.37 -21.03 0.94
C THR A 21 -8.81 -20.57 1.09
N ALA A 22 -9.18 -19.49 0.39
CA ALA A 22 -10.56 -19.01 0.32
C ALA A 22 -11.02 -19.05 -1.14
N GLU A 23 -12.21 -19.56 -1.35
CA GLU A 23 -12.86 -19.54 -2.66
C GLU A 23 -13.43 -18.13 -2.91
N VAL A 24 -13.31 -17.65 -4.14
CA VAL A 24 -13.88 -16.35 -4.52
C VAL A 24 -15.39 -16.49 -4.65
N ALA A 25 -16.14 -15.83 -3.79
CA ALA A 25 -17.60 -15.82 -3.84
C ALA A 25 -18.11 -14.92 -4.97
N GLU A 26 -19.26 -15.27 -5.55
CA GLU A 26 -19.92 -14.43 -6.58
C GLU A 26 -20.24 -13.03 -6.05
N SER A 27 -20.61 -12.89 -4.77
CA SER A 27 -20.83 -11.60 -4.13
C SER A 27 -19.58 -10.70 -4.15
N GLU A 28 -18.38 -11.25 -4.00
CA GLU A 28 -17.12 -10.48 -4.07
C GLU A 28 -16.90 -9.95 -5.49
N ILE A 29 -17.22 -10.77 -6.49
CA ILE A 29 -17.15 -10.36 -7.91
C ILE A 29 -18.16 -9.25 -8.17
N ASP A 30 -19.40 -9.40 -7.68
CA ASP A 30 -20.47 -8.41 -7.84
C ASP A 30 -20.09 -7.07 -7.17
N GLU A 31 -19.58 -7.11 -5.95
CA GLU A 31 -19.10 -5.92 -5.24
C GLU A 31 -17.94 -5.22 -5.98
N ALA A 32 -17.00 -5.99 -6.49
CA ALA A 32 -15.86 -5.43 -7.21
C ALA A 32 -16.27 -4.82 -8.55
N VAL A 33 -17.15 -5.51 -9.30
CA VAL A 33 -17.73 -4.98 -10.55
C VAL A 33 -18.59 -3.74 -10.26
N GLY A 34 -19.36 -3.73 -9.17
CA GLY A 34 -20.11 -2.57 -8.71
C GLY A 34 -19.22 -1.36 -8.43
N ARG A 35 -18.11 -1.54 -7.71
CA ARG A 35 -17.13 -0.47 -7.48
C ARG A 35 -16.53 0.08 -8.79
N ILE A 36 -16.22 -0.80 -9.75
CA ILE A 36 -15.74 -0.37 -11.08
C ILE A 36 -16.82 0.45 -11.79
N ALA A 37 -18.09 0.02 -11.73
CA ALA A 37 -19.21 0.76 -12.31
C ALA A 37 -19.39 2.12 -11.64
N ASP A 38 -19.30 2.19 -10.32
CA ASP A 38 -19.41 3.44 -9.56
C ASP A 38 -18.32 4.46 -9.93
N GLN A 39 -17.08 3.99 -10.14
CA GLN A 39 -15.95 4.82 -10.58
C GLN A 39 -16.08 5.31 -12.02
N ASN A 40 -16.89 4.63 -12.85
CA ASN A 40 -17.08 4.93 -14.26
C ASN A 40 -18.47 5.46 -14.58
N LYS A 41 -19.18 6.01 -13.59
CA LYS A 41 -20.51 6.62 -13.81
C LYS A 41 -20.40 7.77 -14.83
N PRO A 42 -21.26 7.77 -15.87
CA PRO A 42 -21.38 8.92 -16.75
C PRO A 42 -21.98 10.08 -15.95
N PHE A 43 -21.62 11.29 -16.31
CA PHE A 43 -22.23 12.48 -15.73
C PHE A 43 -23.09 13.15 -16.77
N ALA A 44 -24.29 13.55 -16.36
CA ALA A 44 -25.24 14.27 -17.21
C ALA A 44 -25.54 15.65 -16.64
N PRO A 45 -25.65 16.71 -17.49
CA PRO A 45 -25.97 18.04 -17.02
C PRO A 45 -27.28 18.06 -16.23
N LYS A 46 -27.24 18.72 -15.08
CA LYS A 46 -28.47 19.08 -14.34
C LYS A 46 -29.08 20.31 -14.99
N GLY A 47 -30.39 20.40 -14.99
CA GLY A 47 -31.10 21.56 -15.54
C GLY A 47 -30.64 22.89 -14.96
N GLU A 48 -30.91 23.99 -15.67
CA GLU A 48 -30.55 25.34 -15.25
C GLU A 48 -31.02 25.65 -13.80
N GLY A 49 -30.14 26.21 -12.98
CA GLY A 49 -30.42 26.60 -11.62
C GLY A 49 -30.45 25.44 -10.61
N ALA A 50 -30.12 24.22 -11.00
CA ALA A 50 -30.04 23.10 -10.09
C ALA A 50 -28.82 23.21 -9.16
N ASP A 51 -29.05 22.91 -7.88
CA ASP A 51 -28.00 22.91 -6.85
C ASP A 51 -27.11 21.67 -6.98
N ALA A 52 -25.80 21.84 -6.79
CA ALA A 52 -24.86 20.73 -6.70
C ALA A 52 -25.02 19.96 -5.39
N LYS A 53 -25.04 18.65 -5.45
CA LYS A 53 -25.20 17.74 -4.29
C LYS A 53 -23.96 16.84 -4.17
N LEU A 54 -23.88 16.14 -3.04
CA LEU A 54 -22.88 15.09 -2.84
C LEU A 54 -22.97 14.05 -3.98
N GLY A 55 -21.82 13.73 -4.59
CA GLY A 55 -21.73 12.85 -5.75
C GLY A 55 -21.88 13.54 -7.11
N ASP A 56 -22.34 14.79 -7.17
CA ASP A 56 -22.39 15.56 -8.42
C ASP A 56 -20.99 15.99 -8.86
N ARG A 57 -20.79 16.11 -10.17
CA ARG A 57 -19.59 16.69 -10.76
C ARG A 57 -19.84 18.15 -11.06
N VAL A 58 -18.99 19.02 -10.53
CA VAL A 58 -18.99 20.45 -10.82
C VAL A 58 -17.73 20.79 -11.60
N THR A 59 -17.89 21.31 -12.80
CA THR A 59 -16.74 21.87 -13.54
C THR A 59 -16.50 23.30 -13.09
N ILE A 60 -15.32 23.57 -12.56
CA ILE A 60 -15.00 24.86 -11.93
C ILE A 60 -13.81 25.54 -12.61
N SER A 61 -13.79 26.87 -12.53
CA SER A 61 -12.56 27.67 -12.61
C SER A 61 -12.27 28.22 -11.24
N PHE A 62 -11.02 28.23 -10.82
CA PHE A 62 -10.66 28.77 -9.52
C PHE A 62 -9.35 29.55 -9.53
N ALA A 63 -9.25 30.53 -8.63
CA ALA A 63 -8.05 31.28 -8.34
C ALA A 63 -7.82 31.33 -6.83
N GLY A 64 -6.72 30.74 -6.36
CA GLY A 64 -6.36 30.63 -4.96
C GLY A 64 -5.30 31.65 -4.54
N THR A 65 -5.45 32.18 -3.33
CA THR A 65 -4.51 33.07 -2.68
C THR A 65 -4.26 32.64 -1.25
N ILE A 66 -3.06 32.91 -0.74
CA ILE A 66 -2.72 32.81 0.68
C ILE A 66 -2.33 34.22 1.12
N ASP A 67 -2.99 34.75 2.14
CA ASP A 67 -2.81 36.14 2.61
C ASP A 67 -2.90 37.18 1.49
N GLY A 68 -3.76 36.92 0.47
CA GLY A 68 -3.95 37.79 -0.67
C GLY A 68 -2.90 37.65 -1.78
N VAL A 69 -1.93 36.76 -1.64
CA VAL A 69 -0.87 36.50 -2.63
C VAL A 69 -1.17 35.20 -3.38
N ALA A 70 -1.15 35.25 -4.73
CA ALA A 70 -1.31 34.08 -5.56
C ALA A 70 -0.11 33.14 -5.41
N PHE A 71 -0.34 31.83 -5.47
CA PHE A 71 0.69 30.82 -5.35
C PHE A 71 0.69 29.85 -6.56
N GLU A 72 1.80 29.22 -6.82
CA GLU A 72 1.96 28.27 -7.93
C GLU A 72 1.08 27.03 -7.77
N GLY A 73 0.21 26.78 -8.76
CA GLY A 73 -0.80 25.70 -8.73
C GLY A 73 -2.10 26.14 -8.05
N GLY A 74 -2.23 27.41 -7.64
CA GLY A 74 -3.46 27.98 -7.06
C GLY A 74 -4.55 28.30 -8.07
N THR A 75 -4.31 28.16 -9.39
CA THR A 75 -5.30 28.46 -10.43
C THR A 75 -5.62 27.25 -11.27
N GLY A 76 -6.87 27.12 -11.68
CA GLY A 76 -7.34 26.08 -12.60
C GLY A 76 -8.54 26.56 -13.40
N ASP A 77 -8.63 26.08 -14.64
CA ASP A 77 -9.76 26.35 -15.54
C ASP A 77 -10.29 25.04 -16.09
N ASP A 78 -11.63 24.91 -16.19
CA ASP A 78 -12.33 23.69 -16.61
C ASP A 78 -11.98 22.43 -15.81
N VAL A 79 -11.77 22.60 -14.50
CA VAL A 79 -11.40 21.48 -13.62
C VAL A 79 -12.65 20.77 -13.13
N PRO A 80 -12.83 19.46 -13.44
CA PRO A 80 -13.94 18.68 -12.91
C PRO A 80 -13.69 18.29 -11.46
N VAL A 81 -14.63 18.56 -10.57
CA VAL A 81 -14.63 18.19 -9.15
C VAL A 81 -15.87 17.39 -8.83
N VAL A 82 -15.71 16.20 -8.29
CA VAL A 82 -16.84 15.40 -7.78
C VAL A 82 -16.96 15.66 -6.28
N ILE A 83 -18.09 16.20 -5.87
CA ILE A 83 -18.32 16.57 -4.46
C ILE A 83 -18.31 15.31 -3.59
N GLY A 84 -17.40 15.25 -2.62
CA GLY A 84 -17.23 14.12 -1.71
C GLY A 84 -16.25 13.05 -2.20
N SER A 85 -15.54 13.28 -3.30
CA SER A 85 -14.51 12.37 -3.80
C SER A 85 -13.21 12.40 -2.99
N GLN A 86 -13.01 13.43 -2.18
CA GLN A 86 -11.78 13.70 -1.43
C GLN A 86 -10.52 13.84 -2.32
N SER A 87 -10.70 14.27 -3.56
CA SER A 87 -9.61 14.50 -4.52
C SER A 87 -8.92 15.85 -4.32
N PHE A 88 -9.57 16.76 -3.59
CA PHE A 88 -9.06 18.08 -3.26
C PHE A 88 -8.68 18.19 -1.79
N ILE A 89 -8.09 19.33 -1.41
CA ILE A 89 -7.74 19.59 -0.01
C ILE A 89 -8.99 19.55 0.88
N PRO A 90 -8.86 19.08 2.14
CA PRO A 90 -10.00 18.94 3.04
C PRO A 90 -10.80 20.24 3.19
N GLY A 91 -12.12 20.12 3.17
CA GLY A 91 -13.04 21.26 3.30
C GLY A 91 -13.28 22.05 2.00
N PHE A 92 -12.62 21.71 0.89
CA PHE A 92 -12.85 22.38 -0.40
C PHE A 92 -14.13 21.89 -1.08
N GLU A 93 -14.28 20.58 -1.22
CA GLU A 93 -15.40 19.96 -1.95
C GLU A 93 -16.73 20.15 -1.22
N GLU A 94 -16.74 20.10 0.12
CA GLU A 94 -17.92 20.26 0.94
C GLU A 94 -18.53 21.65 0.78
N GLN A 95 -17.70 22.69 0.59
CA GLN A 95 -18.16 24.05 0.39
C GLN A 95 -18.70 24.31 -1.02
N LEU A 96 -18.48 23.39 -1.97
CA LEU A 96 -19.12 23.41 -3.29
C LEU A 96 -20.57 22.91 -3.25
N ALA A 97 -20.97 22.21 -2.19
CA ALA A 97 -22.36 21.75 -2.08
C ALA A 97 -23.34 22.96 -2.11
N GLY A 98 -24.39 22.80 -2.90
CA GLY A 98 -25.39 23.85 -3.14
C GLY A 98 -25.00 24.93 -4.13
N ILE A 99 -23.81 24.86 -4.78
CA ILE A 99 -23.43 25.81 -5.83
C ILE A 99 -24.21 25.52 -7.13
N LYS A 100 -24.54 26.57 -7.88
CA LYS A 100 -25.24 26.46 -9.15
C LYS A 100 -24.29 26.81 -10.32
N ALA A 101 -24.62 26.31 -11.49
CA ALA A 101 -23.92 26.71 -12.71
C ALA A 101 -23.99 28.25 -12.89
N GLY A 102 -22.85 28.86 -13.16
CA GLY A 102 -22.69 30.32 -13.29
C GLY A 102 -22.49 31.04 -11.95
N GLU A 103 -22.62 30.38 -10.79
CA GLU A 103 -22.38 30.98 -9.47
C GLU A 103 -20.89 31.02 -9.14
N SER A 104 -20.48 32.12 -8.49
CA SER A 104 -19.14 32.27 -7.94
C SER A 104 -19.20 32.26 -6.42
N ARG A 105 -18.22 31.59 -5.79
CA ARG A 105 -18.15 31.45 -4.33
C ARG A 105 -16.71 31.51 -3.84
N THR A 106 -16.47 32.14 -2.70
CA THR A 106 -15.17 32.08 -2.05
C THR A 106 -15.13 30.90 -1.09
N ILE A 107 -14.17 30.00 -1.31
CA ILE A 107 -13.92 28.80 -0.50
C ILE A 107 -12.64 29.01 0.29
N LYS A 108 -12.68 28.73 1.59
CA LYS A 108 -11.49 28.73 2.43
C LYS A 108 -11.19 27.30 2.87
N ALA A 109 -10.01 26.81 2.53
CA ALA A 109 -9.60 25.45 2.85
C ALA A 109 -8.16 25.42 3.37
N PRO A 110 -7.87 24.67 4.45
CA PRO A 110 -6.53 24.51 4.97
C PRO A 110 -5.76 23.48 4.15
N PHE A 111 -4.52 23.75 3.82
CA PHE A 111 -3.61 22.73 3.37
C PHE A 111 -3.23 21.81 4.54
N PRO A 112 -3.20 20.49 4.36
CA PRO A 112 -2.71 19.56 5.38
C PRO A 112 -1.27 19.90 5.82
N GLU A 113 -0.93 19.61 7.07
CA GLU A 113 0.44 19.85 7.57
C GLU A 113 1.51 19.04 6.84
N ASN A 114 1.13 17.88 6.30
CA ASN A 114 1.98 17.00 5.51
C ASN A 114 1.85 17.23 3.98
N TYR A 115 1.39 18.40 3.55
CA TYR A 115 1.26 18.70 2.13
C TYR A 115 2.61 18.70 1.41
N ALA A 116 2.67 18.11 0.20
CA ALA A 116 3.90 17.89 -0.55
C ALA A 116 4.75 19.16 -0.79
N LYS A 117 4.09 20.34 -0.90
CA LYS A 117 4.79 21.64 -0.99
C LYS A 117 4.86 22.25 0.41
N ALA A 118 6.05 22.20 1.01
CA ALA A 118 6.29 22.71 2.37
C ALA A 118 5.88 24.19 2.56
N ASP A 119 5.97 25.01 1.48
CA ASP A 119 5.58 26.43 1.51
C ASP A 119 4.07 26.63 1.65
N LEU A 120 3.25 25.61 1.40
CA LEU A 120 1.80 25.65 1.51
C LEU A 120 1.28 24.88 2.73
N ALA A 121 2.05 23.95 3.27
CA ALA A 121 1.64 23.10 4.41
C ALA A 121 1.15 23.92 5.61
N GLY A 122 0.01 23.50 6.18
CA GLY A 122 -0.63 24.15 7.33
C GLY A 122 -1.24 25.53 7.09
N LYS A 123 -1.12 26.10 5.87
CA LYS A 123 -1.68 27.42 5.55
C LYS A 123 -3.12 27.32 5.08
N VAL A 124 -3.91 28.33 5.38
CA VAL A 124 -5.29 28.46 4.89
C VAL A 124 -5.26 29.25 3.58
N ALA A 125 -5.74 28.63 2.50
CA ALA A 125 -5.92 29.31 1.22
C ALA A 125 -7.36 29.76 1.02
N SER A 126 -7.54 30.87 0.33
CA SER A 126 -8.82 31.40 -0.13
C SER A 126 -8.91 31.26 -1.63
N PHE A 127 -9.91 30.54 -2.11
CA PHE A 127 -10.15 30.27 -3.53
C PHE A 127 -11.40 31.01 -3.99
N GLU A 128 -11.27 31.83 -5.01
CA GLU A 128 -12.43 32.32 -5.76
C GLU A 128 -12.79 31.26 -6.81
N VAL A 129 -13.94 30.61 -6.63
CA VAL A 129 -14.39 29.50 -7.46
C VAL A 129 -15.62 29.92 -8.23
N THR A 130 -15.63 29.66 -9.54
CA THR A 130 -16.80 29.82 -10.41
C THR A 130 -17.21 28.48 -10.98
N ALA A 131 -18.44 28.04 -10.72
CA ALA A 131 -18.99 26.82 -11.29
C ALA A 131 -19.46 27.07 -12.73
N LYS A 132 -18.90 26.31 -13.68
CA LYS A 132 -19.29 26.39 -15.09
C LYS A 132 -20.47 25.47 -15.42
N SER A 133 -20.45 24.27 -14.88
CA SER A 133 -21.53 23.28 -15.04
C SER A 133 -21.70 22.46 -13.79
N VAL A 134 -22.92 21.97 -13.60
CA VAL A 134 -23.29 20.99 -12.56
C VAL A 134 -23.91 19.80 -13.25
N GLU A 135 -23.36 18.62 -13.00
CA GLU A 135 -23.74 17.36 -13.62
C GLU A 135 -24.03 16.32 -12.54
N ALA A 136 -25.13 15.59 -12.70
CA ALA A 136 -25.45 14.48 -11.82
C ALA A 136 -24.83 13.19 -12.32
N PRO A 137 -24.40 12.27 -11.41
CA PRO A 137 -23.99 10.94 -11.79
C PRO A 137 -25.20 10.19 -12.39
N GLY A 138 -24.99 9.62 -13.55
CA GLY A 138 -25.95 8.72 -14.19
C GLY A 138 -25.86 7.29 -13.66
N GLU A 139 -26.82 6.47 -14.02
CA GLU A 139 -26.75 5.03 -13.76
C GLU A 139 -25.86 4.36 -14.82
N VAL A 140 -25.04 3.42 -14.38
CA VAL A 140 -24.28 2.52 -15.27
C VAL A 140 -25.00 1.20 -15.35
N ALA A 141 -25.49 0.85 -16.52
CA ALA A 141 -25.89 -0.53 -16.77
C ALA A 141 -24.62 -1.40 -16.87
N VAL A 142 -24.50 -2.37 -15.96
CA VAL A 142 -23.36 -3.31 -15.93
C VAL A 142 -23.61 -4.41 -16.98
N ASP A 143 -23.36 -4.08 -18.23
CA ASP A 143 -23.63 -4.91 -19.40
C ASP A 143 -22.40 -5.00 -20.34
N ASP A 144 -22.57 -5.61 -21.50
CA ASP A 144 -21.50 -5.74 -22.49
C ASP A 144 -21.06 -4.40 -23.07
N ALA A 145 -21.91 -3.38 -23.09
CA ALA A 145 -21.53 -2.05 -23.55
C ALA A 145 -20.57 -1.39 -22.55
N PHE A 146 -20.86 -1.54 -21.27
CA PHE A 146 -19.95 -1.09 -20.19
C PHE A 146 -18.61 -1.81 -20.24
N ALA A 147 -18.59 -3.14 -20.42
CA ALA A 147 -17.35 -3.89 -20.53
C ALA A 147 -16.50 -3.43 -21.74
N LYS A 148 -17.14 -3.11 -22.87
CA LYS A 148 -16.44 -2.57 -24.06
C LYS A 148 -15.83 -1.19 -23.82
N GLN A 149 -16.47 -0.33 -23.04
CA GLN A 149 -15.89 0.97 -22.63
C GLN A 149 -14.60 0.77 -21.83
N LEU A 150 -14.51 -0.31 -21.05
CA LEU A 150 -13.30 -0.70 -20.31
C LEU A 150 -12.28 -1.47 -21.16
N GLY A 151 -12.52 -1.63 -22.46
CA GLY A 151 -11.63 -2.35 -23.39
C GLY A 151 -11.78 -3.87 -23.35
N LEU A 152 -12.87 -4.40 -22.77
CA LEU A 152 -13.16 -5.82 -22.69
C LEU A 152 -14.28 -6.24 -23.65
N GLU A 153 -14.28 -7.49 -24.08
CA GLU A 153 -15.24 -7.98 -25.08
C GLU A 153 -16.68 -8.07 -24.56
N SER A 154 -16.84 -8.43 -23.28
CA SER A 154 -18.15 -8.66 -22.66
C SER A 154 -18.10 -8.53 -21.14
N ILE A 155 -19.26 -8.41 -20.51
CA ILE A 155 -19.40 -8.42 -19.04
C ILE A 155 -18.88 -9.73 -18.44
N ALA A 156 -19.01 -10.85 -19.13
CA ALA A 156 -18.46 -12.13 -18.70
C ALA A 156 -16.91 -12.06 -18.59
N LYS A 157 -16.26 -11.39 -19.55
CA LYS A 157 -14.80 -11.17 -19.52
C LYS A 157 -14.36 -10.22 -18.42
N LEU A 158 -15.15 -9.20 -18.13
CA LEU A 158 -14.91 -8.32 -16.98
C LEU A 158 -14.98 -9.13 -15.67
N ARG A 159 -16.02 -9.93 -15.48
CA ARG A 159 -16.17 -10.79 -14.30
C ARG A 159 -15.05 -11.80 -14.17
N GLU A 160 -14.62 -12.41 -15.27
CA GLU A 160 -13.48 -13.34 -15.29
C GLU A 160 -12.18 -12.63 -14.87
N ALA A 161 -11.90 -11.44 -15.37
CA ALA A 161 -10.74 -10.65 -15.01
C ALA A 161 -10.77 -10.25 -13.52
N VAL A 162 -11.92 -9.80 -13.03
CA VAL A 162 -12.12 -9.46 -11.60
C VAL A 162 -11.94 -10.69 -10.72
N LYS A 163 -12.52 -11.83 -11.08
CA LYS A 163 -12.32 -13.10 -10.37
C LYS A 163 -10.85 -13.50 -10.33
N GLY A 164 -10.15 -13.38 -11.45
CA GLY A 164 -8.71 -13.66 -11.54
C GLY A 164 -7.90 -12.77 -10.59
N ARG A 165 -8.21 -11.49 -10.53
CA ARG A 165 -7.57 -10.54 -9.60
C ARG A 165 -7.83 -10.91 -8.14
N ILE A 166 -9.08 -11.15 -7.75
CA ILE A 166 -9.42 -11.54 -6.37
C ILE A 166 -8.72 -12.87 -6.02
N THR A 167 -8.68 -13.83 -6.95
CA THR A 167 -7.95 -15.09 -6.74
C THR A 167 -6.46 -14.85 -6.44
N GLN A 168 -5.83 -13.92 -7.15
CA GLN A 168 -4.43 -13.56 -6.91
C GLN A 168 -4.25 -12.86 -5.55
N GLU A 169 -5.18 -11.98 -5.17
CA GLU A 169 -5.19 -11.32 -3.86
C GLU A 169 -5.32 -12.34 -2.73
N HIS A 170 -6.24 -13.31 -2.86
CA HIS A 170 -6.39 -14.42 -1.90
C HIS A 170 -5.12 -15.29 -1.83
N ALA A 171 -4.52 -15.62 -2.97
CA ALA A 171 -3.28 -16.39 -3.01
C ALA A 171 -2.12 -15.62 -2.36
N GLY A 172 -2.05 -14.31 -2.54
CA GLY A 172 -1.07 -13.45 -1.88
C GLY A 172 -1.23 -13.44 -0.37
N ALA A 173 -2.46 -13.26 0.14
CA ALA A 173 -2.76 -13.30 1.56
C ALA A 173 -2.46 -14.69 2.18
N SER A 174 -2.84 -15.75 1.49
CA SER A 174 -2.52 -17.14 1.87
C SER A 174 -1.01 -17.36 2.00
N ARG A 175 -0.25 -16.90 1.00
CA ARG A 175 1.21 -17.00 0.99
C ARG A 175 1.85 -16.22 2.13
N ALA A 176 1.38 -15.00 2.40
CA ALA A 176 1.87 -14.17 3.50
C ALA A 176 1.69 -14.87 4.86
N LYS A 177 0.51 -15.45 5.09
CA LYS A 177 0.24 -16.24 6.32
C LYS A 177 1.09 -17.50 6.42
N LEU A 178 1.26 -18.22 5.32
CA LEU A 178 2.11 -19.41 5.28
C LEU A 178 3.57 -19.06 5.58
N LYS A 179 4.08 -17.96 4.98
CA LYS A 179 5.43 -17.44 5.25
C LYS A 179 5.58 -17.08 6.72
N ARG A 180 4.60 -16.36 7.30
CA ARG A 180 4.62 -16.01 8.73
C ARG A 180 4.70 -17.23 9.61
N GLN A 181 3.84 -18.24 9.40
CA GLN A 181 3.89 -19.50 10.16
C GLN A 181 5.26 -20.18 10.06
N LEU A 182 5.87 -20.18 8.86
CA LEU A 182 7.21 -20.73 8.67
C LEU A 182 8.25 -19.95 9.48
N LEU A 183 8.25 -18.61 9.39
CA LEU A 183 9.20 -17.77 10.11
C LEU A 183 9.03 -17.89 11.63
N ASP A 184 7.79 -17.98 12.13
CA ASP A 184 7.51 -18.23 13.54
C ASP A 184 8.10 -19.57 13.99
N ALA A 185 7.88 -20.62 13.22
CA ALA A 185 8.44 -21.94 13.52
C ALA A 185 9.98 -21.96 13.47
N LEU A 186 10.59 -21.18 12.58
CA LEU A 186 12.05 -21.04 12.52
C LEU A 186 12.58 -20.27 13.74
N ASP A 187 11.90 -19.18 14.15
CA ASP A 187 12.29 -18.41 15.34
C ASP A 187 12.19 -19.22 16.62
N GLU A 188 11.14 -20.02 16.76
CA GLU A 188 10.97 -20.90 17.92
C GLU A 188 12.05 -21.99 18.03
N ARG A 189 12.45 -22.57 16.89
CA ARG A 189 13.42 -23.68 16.82
C ARG A 189 14.88 -23.24 17.01
N HIS A 190 15.19 -21.99 16.69
CA HIS A 190 16.58 -21.51 16.65
C HIS A 190 16.81 -20.45 17.74
N LYS A 191 17.08 -20.89 18.95
CA LYS A 191 17.43 -19.99 20.07
C LYS A 191 18.94 -20.04 20.29
N PHE A 192 19.63 -18.95 19.98
CA PHE A 192 21.06 -18.75 20.16
C PHE A 192 21.35 -17.30 20.53
N GLU A 193 22.55 -17.04 21.05
CA GLU A 193 22.98 -15.67 21.36
C GLU A 193 23.19 -14.87 20.07
N LEU A 194 22.55 -13.73 20.00
CA LEU A 194 22.64 -12.84 18.84
C LEU A 194 23.84 -11.91 18.99
N PRO A 195 24.57 -11.60 17.89
CA PRO A 195 25.60 -10.59 17.90
C PRO A 195 25.02 -9.22 18.26
N PRO A 196 25.43 -8.60 19.39
CA PRO A 196 24.84 -7.33 19.86
C PRO A 196 24.93 -6.20 18.82
N THR A 197 26.04 -6.11 18.08
CA THR A 197 26.23 -5.09 17.05
C THR A 197 25.19 -5.19 15.93
N LEU A 198 24.83 -6.41 15.51
CA LEU A 198 23.80 -6.62 14.48
C LEU A 198 22.41 -6.23 15.00
N VAL A 199 22.10 -6.61 16.24
CA VAL A 199 20.84 -6.24 16.88
C VAL A 199 20.72 -4.73 17.03
N ASP A 200 21.79 -4.07 17.47
CA ASP A 200 21.78 -2.61 17.65
C ASP A 200 21.63 -1.88 16.31
N GLN A 201 22.28 -2.35 15.24
CA GLN A 201 22.13 -1.79 13.90
C GLN A 201 20.70 -1.96 13.39
N GLU A 202 20.14 -3.17 13.49
CA GLU A 202 18.76 -3.42 13.05
C GLU A 202 17.75 -2.63 13.88
N PHE A 203 17.95 -2.54 15.20
CA PHE A 203 17.13 -1.70 16.05
C PHE A 203 17.15 -0.23 15.62
N GLN A 204 18.32 0.32 15.32
CA GLN A 204 18.44 1.70 14.86
C GLN A 204 17.68 1.92 13.54
N ASN A 205 17.79 0.98 12.58
CA ASN A 205 17.08 1.06 11.31
C ASN A 205 15.56 1.07 11.52
N VAL A 206 15.06 0.13 12.33
CA VAL A 206 13.63 0.02 12.66
C VAL A 206 13.16 1.27 13.39
N TRP A 207 13.90 1.71 14.39
CA TRP A 207 13.55 2.88 15.19
C TRP A 207 13.46 4.16 14.37
N GLN A 208 14.44 4.38 13.48
CA GLN A 208 14.43 5.53 12.59
C GLN A 208 13.22 5.55 11.67
N THR A 209 12.79 4.38 11.18
CA THR A 209 11.57 4.28 10.37
C THR A 209 10.35 4.69 11.18
N VAL A 210 10.20 4.16 12.39
CA VAL A 210 9.08 4.49 13.29
C VAL A 210 9.04 5.98 13.62
N GLU A 211 10.19 6.58 13.98
CA GLU A 211 10.26 8.02 14.25
C GLU A 211 9.86 8.87 13.04
N ASN A 212 10.28 8.47 11.83
CA ASN A 212 9.92 9.17 10.61
C ASN A 212 8.41 9.06 10.32
N ASP A 213 7.84 7.88 10.51
CA ASP A 213 6.41 7.65 10.29
C ASP A 213 5.56 8.47 11.27
N LEU A 214 5.92 8.48 12.55
CA LEU A 214 5.24 9.31 13.55
C LEU A 214 5.32 10.81 13.20
N LYS A 215 6.52 11.28 12.79
CA LYS A 215 6.69 12.67 12.35
C LYS A 215 5.85 13.03 11.13
N GLN A 216 5.79 12.14 10.14
CA GLN A 216 4.98 12.36 8.94
C GLN A 216 3.48 12.41 9.24
N GLN A 217 3.04 11.62 10.23
CA GLN A 217 1.63 11.57 10.65
C GLN A 217 1.29 12.66 11.69
N GLY A 218 2.27 13.44 12.18
CA GLY A 218 2.07 14.40 13.27
C GLY A 218 1.65 13.74 14.57
N ARG A 219 2.02 12.47 14.82
CA ARG A 219 1.63 11.66 15.97
C ARG A 219 2.82 11.43 16.90
N THR A 220 2.51 11.13 18.15
CA THR A 220 3.48 10.78 19.20
C THR A 220 3.20 9.37 19.71
N PHE A 221 4.15 8.77 20.44
CA PHE A 221 3.93 7.48 21.10
C PHE A 221 2.75 7.50 22.09
N GLN A 222 2.46 8.65 22.70
CA GLN A 222 1.30 8.79 23.59
C GLN A 222 -0.01 8.70 22.82
N ASP A 223 -0.06 9.19 21.60
CA ASP A 223 -1.24 9.06 20.73
C ASP A 223 -1.47 7.61 20.29
N GLU A 224 -0.42 6.79 20.29
CA GLU A 224 -0.48 5.34 20.06
C GLU A 224 -0.80 4.55 21.36
N GLY A 225 -0.95 5.23 22.50
CA GLY A 225 -1.26 4.60 23.78
C GLY A 225 -0.07 3.91 24.47
N THR A 226 1.15 4.23 24.09
CA THR A 226 2.39 3.69 24.64
C THR A 226 3.38 4.78 25.03
N THR A 227 4.45 4.41 25.73
CA THR A 227 5.58 5.30 26.01
C THR A 227 6.75 5.00 25.07
N GLU A 228 7.64 5.99 24.87
CA GLU A 228 8.84 5.80 24.05
C GLU A 228 9.71 4.64 24.55
N ASP A 229 9.83 4.46 25.87
CA ASP A 229 10.65 3.39 26.46
C ASP A 229 10.01 2.02 26.25
N GLU A 230 8.69 1.90 26.37
CA GLU A 230 7.96 0.67 26.07
C GLU A 230 8.05 0.33 24.59
N ALA A 231 7.86 1.31 23.71
CA ALA A 231 8.03 1.15 22.28
C ALA A 231 9.45 0.69 21.92
N LYS A 232 10.51 1.31 22.51
CA LYS A 232 11.88 0.88 22.31
C LYS A 232 12.12 -0.58 22.71
N ALA A 233 11.53 -1.01 23.84
CA ALA A 233 11.66 -2.38 24.31
C ALA A 233 10.97 -3.38 23.34
N GLU A 234 9.82 -3.02 22.77
CA GLU A 234 9.14 -3.84 21.77
C GLU A 234 9.89 -3.88 20.44
N TYR A 235 10.27 -2.73 19.91
CA TYR A 235 11.03 -2.68 18.65
C TYR A 235 12.41 -3.35 18.75
N ARG A 236 13.00 -3.40 19.94
CA ARG A 236 14.21 -4.18 20.16
C ARG A 236 13.97 -5.68 20.02
N LYS A 237 12.86 -6.22 20.52
CA LYS A 237 12.48 -7.62 20.29
C LYS A 237 12.24 -7.94 18.82
N ILE A 238 11.65 -7.00 18.09
CA ILE A 238 11.49 -7.11 16.64
C ILE A 238 12.85 -7.18 15.94
N ALA A 239 13.78 -6.31 16.31
CA ALA A 239 15.14 -6.30 15.77
C ALA A 239 15.87 -7.62 16.07
N GLU A 240 15.78 -8.12 17.31
CA GLU A 240 16.35 -9.41 17.71
C GLU A 240 15.79 -10.56 16.86
N ARG A 241 14.48 -10.60 16.67
CA ARG A 241 13.83 -11.61 15.83
C ARG A 241 14.29 -11.51 14.38
N ARG A 242 14.34 -10.30 13.79
CA ARG A 242 14.80 -10.09 12.41
C ARG A 242 16.25 -10.54 12.22
N VAL A 243 17.14 -10.19 13.14
CA VAL A 243 18.54 -10.63 13.10
C VAL A 243 18.63 -12.15 13.20
N ARG A 244 17.89 -12.78 14.12
CA ARG A 244 17.85 -14.24 14.26
C ARG A 244 17.40 -14.92 12.98
N LEU A 245 16.25 -14.50 12.44
CA LEU A 245 15.72 -15.07 11.20
C LEU A 245 16.64 -14.83 10.01
N GLY A 246 17.22 -13.64 9.91
CA GLY A 246 18.19 -13.31 8.85
C GLY A 246 19.40 -14.25 8.88
N LEU A 247 19.96 -14.52 10.07
CA LEU A 247 21.09 -15.45 10.24
C LEU A 247 20.70 -16.90 9.93
N VAL A 248 19.50 -17.34 10.36
CA VAL A 248 18.98 -18.69 10.07
C VAL A 248 18.75 -18.86 8.56
N ILE A 249 18.12 -17.88 7.92
CA ILE A 249 17.86 -17.90 6.46
C ILE A 249 19.16 -17.92 5.67
N ALA A 250 20.16 -17.12 6.09
CA ALA A 250 21.47 -17.11 5.44
C ALA A 250 22.16 -18.48 5.54
N GLU A 251 22.19 -19.10 6.73
CA GLU A 251 22.77 -20.43 6.93
C GLU A 251 22.06 -21.51 6.12
N ILE A 252 20.70 -21.47 6.04
CA ILE A 252 19.92 -22.41 5.22
C ILE A 252 20.26 -22.25 3.75
N GLY A 253 20.29 -21.01 3.28
CA GLY A 253 20.56 -20.73 1.86
C GLY A 253 21.97 -21.10 1.45
N ASP A 254 22.98 -20.81 2.27
CA ASP A 254 24.37 -21.16 2.01
C ASP A 254 24.58 -22.69 1.99
N LYS A 255 24.01 -23.40 2.97
CA LYS A 255 24.10 -24.85 3.05
C LYS A 255 23.43 -25.55 1.88
N ASN A 256 22.36 -24.97 1.35
CA ASN A 256 21.60 -25.52 0.21
C ASN A 256 21.96 -24.83 -1.13
N GLN A 257 23.00 -24.00 -1.16
CA GLN A 257 23.52 -23.30 -2.35
C GLN A 257 22.44 -22.48 -3.09
N ILE A 258 21.49 -21.90 -2.35
CA ILE A 258 20.47 -21.02 -2.90
C ILE A 258 21.12 -19.70 -3.31
N LYS A 259 20.95 -19.32 -4.57
CA LYS A 259 21.55 -18.08 -5.11
C LYS A 259 20.48 -17.27 -5.86
N VAL A 260 20.62 -15.96 -5.76
CA VAL A 260 19.84 -15.02 -6.60
C VAL A 260 20.62 -14.79 -7.88
N THR A 261 19.98 -15.04 -9.01
CA THR A 261 20.58 -14.82 -10.34
C THR A 261 20.48 -13.35 -10.75
N GLU A 262 21.35 -12.93 -11.66
CA GLU A 262 21.30 -11.57 -12.22
C GLU A 262 19.97 -11.31 -12.97
N GLU A 263 19.38 -12.33 -13.58
CA GLU A 263 18.08 -12.21 -14.25
C GLU A 263 16.93 -11.91 -13.28
N GLU A 264 16.95 -12.53 -12.08
CA GLU A 264 15.97 -12.26 -11.03
C GLU A 264 16.09 -10.82 -10.51
N VAL A 265 17.32 -10.34 -10.32
CA VAL A 265 17.58 -8.96 -9.91
C VAL A 265 17.14 -7.98 -10.99
N GLN A 266 17.47 -8.24 -12.25
CA GLN A 266 17.04 -7.39 -13.38
C GLN A 266 15.51 -7.32 -13.46
N ARG A 267 14.81 -8.45 -13.28
CA ARG A 267 13.34 -8.48 -13.25
C ARG A 267 12.79 -7.59 -12.13
N ALA A 268 13.36 -7.70 -10.93
CA ALA A 268 12.95 -6.85 -9.81
C ALA A 268 13.17 -5.35 -10.09
N VAL A 269 14.28 -4.98 -10.77
CA VAL A 269 14.51 -3.59 -11.20
C VAL A 269 13.46 -3.15 -12.23
N VAL A 270 13.10 -4.01 -13.20
CA VAL A 270 12.02 -3.72 -14.17
C VAL A 270 10.70 -3.51 -13.47
N ASP A 271 10.33 -4.40 -12.54
CA ASP A 271 9.07 -4.31 -11.82
C ASP A 271 9.02 -3.04 -10.93
N ARG A 272 10.16 -2.66 -10.36
CA ARG A 272 10.28 -1.39 -9.62
C ARG A 272 10.15 -0.19 -10.55
N ALA A 273 10.80 -0.22 -11.72
CA ALA A 273 10.72 0.87 -12.70
C ALA A 273 9.29 1.11 -13.21
N ARG A 274 8.50 0.05 -13.38
CA ARG A 274 7.08 0.15 -13.77
C ARG A 274 6.21 0.92 -12.79
N GLN A 275 6.65 1.04 -11.53
CA GLN A 275 5.93 1.83 -10.50
C GLN A 275 6.14 3.34 -10.67
N PHE A 276 7.07 3.75 -11.53
CA PHE A 276 7.40 5.16 -11.80
C PHE A 276 7.27 5.48 -13.29
N PRO A 277 6.03 5.56 -13.84
CA PRO A 277 5.80 5.82 -15.26
C PRO A 277 6.46 7.14 -15.71
N GLY A 278 7.22 7.09 -16.81
CA GLY A 278 7.97 8.23 -17.35
C GLY A 278 9.32 8.49 -16.69
N GLN A 279 9.70 7.73 -15.65
CA GLN A 279 10.99 7.84 -14.97
C GLN A 279 11.75 6.51 -14.98
N GLU A 280 11.33 5.55 -15.78
CA GLU A 280 11.87 4.17 -15.80
C GLU A 280 13.38 4.17 -16.01
N GLN A 281 13.89 5.04 -16.88
CA GLN A 281 15.32 5.15 -17.14
C GLN A 281 16.10 5.66 -15.92
N GLN A 282 15.53 6.61 -15.17
CA GLN A 282 16.17 7.15 -13.95
C GLN A 282 16.25 6.07 -12.87
N VAL A 283 15.19 5.27 -12.73
CA VAL A 283 15.18 4.12 -11.80
C VAL A 283 16.27 3.10 -12.18
N TRP A 284 16.39 2.77 -13.47
CA TRP A 284 17.46 1.90 -13.97
C TRP A 284 18.85 2.44 -13.67
N GLU A 285 19.11 3.72 -13.95
CA GLU A 285 20.40 4.37 -13.68
C GLU A 285 20.71 4.41 -12.19
N PHE A 286 19.70 4.66 -11.34
CA PHE A 286 19.86 4.64 -9.89
C PHE A 286 20.35 3.27 -9.41
N TYR A 287 19.67 2.18 -9.77
CA TYR A 287 20.09 0.84 -9.32
C TYR A 287 21.43 0.42 -9.92
N ARG A 288 21.71 0.75 -11.17
CA ARG A 288 22.98 0.45 -11.80
C ARG A 288 24.17 1.13 -11.11
N ASN A 289 23.97 2.36 -10.64
CA ASN A 289 25.00 3.16 -10.02
C ASN A 289 25.06 3.01 -8.49
N ASN A 290 24.14 2.27 -7.89
CA ASN A 290 24.01 2.16 -6.43
C ASN A 290 24.00 0.69 -5.97
N PRO A 291 25.19 0.10 -5.71
CA PRO A 291 25.30 -1.29 -5.30
C PRO A 291 24.51 -1.64 -4.03
N ASN A 292 24.40 -0.68 -3.09
CA ASN A 292 23.63 -0.87 -1.86
C ASN A 292 22.13 -0.96 -2.13
N ALA A 293 21.60 -0.13 -3.03
CA ALA A 293 20.22 -0.22 -3.46
C ALA A 293 19.94 -1.55 -4.17
N LEU A 294 20.88 -2.01 -5.00
CA LEU A 294 20.78 -3.31 -5.68
C LEU A 294 20.81 -4.48 -4.68
N ALA A 295 21.64 -4.39 -3.64
CA ALA A 295 21.67 -5.37 -2.54
C ALA A 295 20.34 -5.40 -1.79
N GLY A 296 19.71 -4.23 -1.58
CA GLY A 296 18.37 -4.11 -1.01
C GLY A 296 17.27 -4.81 -1.81
N LEU A 297 17.38 -4.86 -3.15
CA LEU A 297 16.48 -5.67 -3.98
C LEU A 297 16.81 -7.16 -3.94
N ARG A 298 18.07 -7.51 -3.80
CA ARG A 298 18.53 -8.91 -3.79
C ARG A 298 18.12 -9.66 -2.52
N ALA A 299 18.14 -8.99 -1.38
CA ALA A 299 17.84 -9.60 -0.08
C ALA A 299 16.42 -10.17 0.01
N PRO A 300 15.33 -9.47 -0.36
CA PRO A 300 13.99 -10.04 -0.37
C PRO A 300 13.86 -11.22 -1.34
N ILE A 301 14.50 -11.18 -2.51
CA ILE A 301 14.47 -12.29 -3.48
C ILE A 301 15.14 -13.53 -2.88
N TYR A 302 16.26 -13.34 -2.21
CA TYR A 302 16.96 -14.43 -1.54
C TYR A 302 16.11 -15.07 -0.44
N GLU A 303 15.49 -14.24 0.41
CA GLU A 303 14.59 -14.69 1.46
C GLU A 303 13.42 -15.49 0.89
N GLU A 304 12.74 -14.99 -0.18
CA GLU A 304 11.65 -15.70 -0.83
C GLU A 304 12.08 -17.05 -1.40
N LYS A 305 13.28 -17.14 -1.97
CA LYS A 305 13.82 -18.43 -2.48
C LYS A 305 14.07 -19.44 -1.37
N VAL A 306 14.57 -18.99 -0.21
CA VAL A 306 14.77 -19.86 0.95
C VAL A 306 13.42 -20.27 1.54
N VAL A 307 12.45 -19.37 1.61
CA VAL A 307 11.07 -19.68 2.04
C VAL A 307 10.43 -20.71 1.12
N ASP A 308 10.55 -20.55 -0.21
CA ASP A 308 10.02 -21.51 -1.17
C ASP A 308 10.65 -22.90 -0.98
N PHE A 309 11.96 -22.95 -0.85
CA PHE A 309 12.69 -24.20 -0.58
C PHE A 309 12.21 -24.90 0.70
N LEU A 310 11.99 -24.12 1.78
CA LEU A 310 11.51 -24.69 3.05
C LEU A 310 10.05 -25.15 2.98
N VAL A 311 9.20 -24.41 2.27
CA VAL A 311 7.79 -24.79 2.05
C VAL A 311 7.70 -26.08 1.23
N GLU A 312 8.59 -26.30 0.26
CA GLU A 312 8.66 -27.56 -0.51
C GLU A 312 9.07 -28.76 0.37
N LEU A 313 9.90 -28.55 1.39
CA LEU A 313 10.30 -29.60 2.32
C LEU A 313 9.26 -29.88 3.40
N ALA A 314 8.53 -28.86 3.83
CA ALA A 314 7.56 -28.91 4.92
C ALA A 314 6.31 -29.74 4.58
N LYS A 315 5.61 -30.21 5.60
CA LYS A 315 4.29 -30.81 5.47
C LYS A 315 3.22 -29.73 5.43
N VAL A 316 2.84 -29.31 4.23
CA VAL A 316 1.81 -28.30 4.02
C VAL A 316 0.45 -28.96 3.89
N THR A 317 -0.51 -28.53 4.75
CA THR A 317 -1.91 -28.96 4.69
C THR A 317 -2.77 -27.80 4.20
N GLU A 318 -3.59 -28.03 3.18
CA GLU A 318 -4.54 -27.01 2.72
C GLU A 318 -5.76 -26.98 3.64
N LYS A 319 -6.12 -25.77 4.10
CA LYS A 319 -7.31 -25.51 4.91
C LYS A 319 -8.18 -24.49 4.20
N LYS A 320 -9.40 -24.90 3.83
CA LYS A 320 -10.41 -23.97 3.33
C LYS A 320 -10.96 -23.14 4.47
N VAL A 321 -10.94 -21.83 4.30
CA VAL A 321 -11.41 -20.83 5.28
C VAL A 321 -12.31 -19.81 4.60
N SER A 322 -13.00 -19.00 5.39
CA SER A 322 -13.71 -17.84 4.85
C SER A 322 -12.74 -16.73 4.46
N ARG A 323 -13.22 -15.77 3.65
CA ARG A 323 -12.48 -14.57 3.31
C ARG A 323 -12.06 -13.79 4.57
N GLU A 324 -13.00 -13.61 5.51
CA GLU A 324 -12.75 -12.89 6.75
C GLU A 324 -11.62 -13.53 7.55
N GLU A 325 -11.59 -14.85 7.61
CA GLU A 325 -10.54 -15.60 8.32
C GLU A 325 -9.20 -15.52 7.58
N LEU A 326 -9.22 -15.54 6.22
CA LEU A 326 -8.00 -15.37 5.42
C LEU A 326 -7.36 -14.00 5.65
N TYR A 327 -8.16 -12.93 5.77
CA TYR A 327 -7.69 -11.56 5.96
C TYR A 327 -7.68 -11.09 7.42
N LYS A 328 -8.10 -11.94 8.36
CA LYS A 328 -8.00 -11.63 9.78
C LYS A 328 -6.55 -11.32 10.13
N GLN A 329 -6.30 -10.15 10.68
CA GLN A 329 -4.99 -9.82 11.24
C GLN A 329 -4.78 -10.72 12.47
N ASP A 330 -3.63 -11.37 12.51
CA ASP A 330 -3.24 -12.16 13.68
C ASP A 330 -2.73 -11.15 14.72
N ASP A 331 -3.60 -10.77 15.66
CA ASP A 331 -3.43 -9.66 16.63
C ASP A 331 -2.45 -9.95 17.76
N GLU A 332 -1.76 -11.11 17.77
CA GLU A 332 -1.04 -11.52 18.99
C GLU A 332 0.40 -11.03 19.14
N ASP A 333 1.01 -10.48 18.09
CA ASP A 333 2.39 -10.02 18.27
C ASP A 333 2.61 -8.67 17.59
N GLY A 334 2.30 -7.55 18.06
CA GLY A 334 2.68 -6.20 17.59
C GLY A 334 3.65 -6.02 16.38
N LEU A 335 3.87 -7.09 15.64
CA LEU A 335 4.81 -7.33 14.55
C LEU A 335 4.15 -7.23 13.16
N GLY A 336 2.94 -6.65 13.09
CA GLY A 336 2.36 -6.31 11.80
C GLY A 336 3.37 -5.46 11.04
N GLU A 337 4.00 -6.05 10.02
CA GLU A 337 4.60 -5.25 8.96
C GLU A 337 3.49 -4.35 8.41
N LYS A 338 3.37 -3.15 8.97
CA LYS A 338 2.90 -2.03 8.17
C LYS A 338 4.03 -1.82 7.16
N ALA A 339 3.92 -2.50 6.02
CA ALA A 339 4.73 -2.14 4.87
C ALA A 339 4.53 -0.65 4.64
N PRO A 340 5.61 0.13 4.49
CA PRO A 340 5.48 1.51 4.04
C PRO A 340 4.79 1.48 2.68
N ALA A 341 3.70 2.24 2.57
CA ALA A 341 2.96 2.47 1.34
C ALA A 341 3.83 3.16 0.27
#